data_b2e554d79bb2df52ef253618765ad894
#
_entry.id   b2e554d79bb2df52ef253618765ad894
#
_cell.length_a   1.000
_cell.length_b   1.000
_cell.length_c   1.000
_cell.angle_alpha   90.00
_cell.angle_beta   90.00
_cell.angle_gamma   90.00
#
_symmetry.space_group_name_H-M   'P 1'
#
loop_
_entity.id
_entity.type
_entity.pdbx_description
1 polymer ?
#
loop_
_entity_poly.entity_id
_entity_poly.type
_entity_poly.pdbx_seq_one_letter_code
_entity_poly.pdbx_strand_id
1 'polypeptide(L)'
;MIVKKIFLLLALSSFAFAQVVYEPLHRDVYKFLSRLSQKSVIVFDDQIRPVSRKYIAQKLIEASEKSEQLTSMEKEELEFYSRDFKFEFDIINNIKIDSSQITIAGYDAGDRLRLFSYRNNFFSLNLSPILGYKAGSLDDEKLTHFWNGLYTYGYIDKYIGYSFDFRDNTETGNTIDKTK
;
A
#
# COMPACT_ATOMS: atom_id res chain seq x y z
N MET A 1 4.70 41.13 -16.33
CA MET A 1 4.48 40.35 -15.09
C MET A 1 3.62 39.11 -15.30
N ILE A 2 2.62 39.14 -16.16
CA ILE A 2 1.71 37.99 -16.48
C ILE A 2 2.46 36.84 -17.18
N VAL A 3 3.32 37.14 -18.17
CA VAL A 3 4.06 36.12 -18.93
C VAL A 3 4.98 35.26 -18.04
N LYS A 4 5.63 35.86 -17.02
CA LYS A 4 6.45 35.10 -16.03
C LYS A 4 5.62 34.16 -15.18
N LYS A 5 4.39 34.53 -14.83
CA LYS A 5 3.46 33.67 -14.07
C LYS A 5 2.95 32.52 -14.92
N ILE A 6 2.66 32.76 -16.21
CA ILE A 6 2.24 31.71 -17.15
C ILE A 6 3.39 30.73 -17.40
N PHE A 7 4.62 31.21 -17.54
CA PHE A 7 5.79 30.37 -17.73
C PHE A 7 6.10 29.50 -16.47
N LEU A 8 5.91 30.07 -15.29
CA LEU A 8 6.03 29.34 -14.02
C LEU A 8 4.95 28.25 -13.88
N LEU A 9 3.71 28.55 -14.29
CA LEU A 9 2.60 27.58 -14.29
C LEU A 9 2.85 26.44 -15.31
N LEU A 10 3.35 26.76 -16.50
CA LEU A 10 3.73 25.78 -17.52
C LEU A 10 4.94 24.93 -17.09
N ALA A 11 5.92 25.52 -16.40
CA ALA A 11 7.07 24.79 -15.87
C ALA A 11 6.67 23.85 -14.72
N LEU A 12 5.70 24.23 -13.89
CA LEU A 12 5.13 23.35 -12.84
C LEU A 12 4.30 22.19 -13.41
N SER A 13 3.64 22.37 -14.56
CA SER A 13 2.87 21.30 -15.21
C SER A 13 3.74 20.21 -15.83
N SER A 14 4.99 20.51 -16.17
CA SER A 14 5.93 19.53 -16.74
C SER A 14 6.44 18.51 -15.70
N PHE A 15 6.24 18.74 -14.41
CA PHE A 15 6.59 17.79 -13.34
C PHE A 15 5.42 16.88 -12.93
N ALA A 16 4.26 16.99 -13.57
CA ALA A 16 3.14 16.08 -13.35
C ALA A 16 3.39 14.73 -14.04
N PHE A 17 4.49 14.05 -13.70
CA PHE A 17 4.57 12.62 -13.92
C PHE A 17 3.47 11.99 -13.08
N ALA A 18 2.67 11.10 -13.69
CA ALA A 18 1.66 10.33 -12.98
C ALA A 18 2.33 9.67 -11.75
N GLN A 19 2.12 10.26 -10.58
CA GLN A 19 2.64 9.68 -9.35
C GLN A 19 1.86 8.39 -9.10
N VAL A 20 2.59 7.33 -8.83
CA VAL A 20 2.05 5.99 -8.62
C VAL A 20 2.15 5.68 -7.13
N VAL A 21 1.09 5.16 -6.53
CA VAL A 21 1.16 4.66 -5.15
C VAL A 21 1.98 3.37 -5.14
N TYR A 22 3.10 3.40 -4.46
CA TYR A 22 3.94 2.22 -4.24
C TYR A 22 3.53 1.49 -2.96
N GLU A 23 3.57 0.16 -3.01
CA GLU A 23 3.35 -0.65 -1.83
C GLU A 23 4.62 -0.71 -0.97
N PRO A 24 4.54 -0.43 0.36
CA PRO A 24 5.70 -0.47 1.22
C PRO A 24 6.41 -1.83 1.23
N LEU A 25 7.76 -1.84 1.24
CA LEU A 25 8.58 -3.04 1.09
C LEU A 25 8.36 -4.12 2.16
N HIS A 26 7.95 -3.72 3.37
CA HIS A 26 7.74 -4.62 4.49
C HIS A 26 6.43 -5.42 4.43
N ARG A 27 5.60 -5.19 3.40
CA ARG A 27 4.30 -5.86 3.25
C ARG A 27 4.46 -7.29 2.75
N ASP A 28 3.74 -8.20 3.37
CA ASP A 28 3.84 -9.63 3.06
C ASP A 28 3.26 -10.04 1.69
N VAL A 29 2.50 -9.16 1.05
CA VAL A 29 2.01 -9.39 -0.31
C VAL A 29 3.15 -9.70 -1.30
N TYR A 30 4.32 -9.12 -1.10
CA TYR A 30 5.51 -9.45 -1.92
C TYR A 30 5.91 -10.91 -1.78
N LYS A 31 5.90 -11.46 -0.56
CA LYS A 31 6.21 -12.87 -0.31
C LYS A 31 5.18 -13.79 -0.95
N PHE A 32 3.92 -13.42 -0.85
CA PHE A 32 2.81 -14.14 -1.47
C PHE A 32 2.98 -14.23 -2.99
N LEU A 33 3.15 -13.08 -3.67
CA LEU A 33 3.32 -13.04 -5.13
C LEU A 33 4.61 -13.73 -5.59
N SER A 34 5.72 -13.58 -4.86
CA SER A 34 6.97 -14.29 -5.17
C SER A 34 6.80 -15.80 -5.07
N ARG A 35 6.05 -16.30 -4.07
CA ARG A 35 5.73 -17.73 -3.94
C ARG A 35 4.90 -18.25 -5.11
N LEU A 36 3.87 -17.49 -5.53
CA LEU A 36 3.05 -17.86 -6.69
C LEU A 36 3.87 -17.85 -8.00
N SER A 37 4.80 -16.90 -8.12
CA SER A 37 5.71 -16.84 -9.27
C SER A 37 6.67 -18.03 -9.32
N GLN A 38 7.24 -18.46 -8.17
CA GLN A 38 8.08 -19.65 -8.09
C GLN A 38 7.32 -20.92 -8.48
N LYS A 39 6.00 -20.97 -8.24
CA LYS A 39 5.12 -22.07 -8.67
C LYS A 39 4.66 -21.92 -10.13
N SER A 40 5.12 -20.90 -10.85
CA SER A 40 4.72 -20.59 -12.23
C SER A 40 3.22 -20.30 -12.42
N VAL A 41 2.52 -19.95 -11.34
CA VAL A 41 1.11 -19.54 -11.43
C VAL A 41 0.99 -18.16 -12.08
N ILE A 42 1.87 -17.24 -11.71
CA ILE A 42 1.93 -15.88 -12.26
C ILE A 42 3.35 -15.53 -12.72
N VAL A 43 3.48 -14.50 -13.53
CA VAL A 43 4.78 -13.88 -13.80
C VAL A 43 4.90 -12.62 -12.96
N PHE A 44 5.79 -12.63 -11.96
CA PHE A 44 6.01 -11.50 -11.06
C PHE A 44 7.44 -11.00 -11.19
N ASP A 45 7.61 -9.85 -11.84
CA ASP A 45 8.89 -9.16 -11.91
C ASP A 45 9.06 -8.29 -10.67
N ASP A 46 9.94 -8.74 -9.79
CA ASP A 46 10.23 -8.11 -8.50
C ASP A 46 11.70 -7.69 -8.36
N GLN A 47 12.43 -7.62 -9.45
CA GLN A 47 13.85 -7.20 -9.45
C GLN A 47 14.00 -5.76 -8.95
N ILE A 48 13.03 -4.90 -9.22
CA ILE A 48 12.99 -3.51 -8.75
C ILE A 48 11.79 -3.34 -7.82
N ARG A 49 12.05 -3.14 -6.53
CA ARG A 49 11.06 -2.85 -5.51
C ARG A 49 11.32 -1.46 -4.90
N PRO A 50 10.30 -0.72 -4.43
CA PRO A 50 8.88 -1.10 -4.36
C PRO A 50 8.18 -1.08 -5.72
N VAL A 51 7.18 -1.94 -5.91
CA VAL A 51 6.30 -1.92 -7.08
C VAL A 51 4.99 -1.19 -6.78
N SER A 52 4.30 -0.76 -7.83
CA SER A 52 3.05 -0.04 -7.66
C SER A 52 1.91 -0.94 -7.15
N ARG A 53 1.01 -0.39 -6.35
CA ARG A 53 -0.20 -1.09 -5.89
C ARG A 53 -1.04 -1.58 -7.08
N LYS A 54 -1.12 -0.80 -8.16
CA LYS A 54 -1.81 -1.19 -9.38
C LYS A 54 -1.19 -2.43 -10.03
N TYR A 55 0.14 -2.52 -10.08
CA TYR A 55 0.84 -3.71 -10.61
C TYR A 55 0.57 -4.94 -9.73
N ILE A 56 0.61 -4.79 -8.40
CA ILE A 56 0.24 -5.87 -7.47
C ILE A 56 -1.19 -6.33 -7.74
N ALA A 57 -2.15 -5.40 -7.86
CA ALA A 57 -3.54 -5.73 -8.16
C ALA A 57 -3.70 -6.51 -9.47
N GLN A 58 -2.97 -6.14 -10.53
CA GLN A 58 -2.94 -6.89 -11.78
C GLN A 58 -2.45 -8.33 -11.57
N LYS A 59 -1.43 -8.54 -10.73
CA LYS A 59 -0.91 -9.88 -10.41
C LYS A 59 -1.86 -10.71 -9.55
N LEU A 60 -2.60 -10.08 -8.66
CA LEU A 60 -3.68 -10.74 -7.91
C LEU A 60 -4.84 -11.15 -8.82
N ILE A 61 -5.19 -10.34 -9.82
CA ILE A 61 -6.18 -10.71 -10.85
C ILE A 61 -5.68 -11.91 -11.65
N GLU A 62 -4.44 -11.87 -12.14
CA GLU A 62 -3.82 -13.01 -12.85
C GLU A 62 -3.85 -14.29 -12.02
N ALA A 63 -3.58 -14.19 -10.71
CA ALA A 63 -3.67 -15.33 -9.80
C ALA A 63 -5.10 -15.84 -9.62
N SER A 64 -6.09 -14.95 -9.59
CA SER A 64 -7.51 -15.32 -9.46
C SER A 64 -8.04 -16.08 -10.66
N GLU A 65 -7.57 -15.73 -11.87
CA GLU A 65 -7.93 -16.43 -13.13
C GLU A 65 -7.39 -17.87 -13.16
N LYS A 66 -6.38 -18.17 -12.34
CA LYS A 66 -5.75 -19.50 -12.24
C LYS A 66 -5.97 -20.12 -10.85
N SER A 67 -7.10 -19.81 -10.22
CA SER A 67 -7.40 -20.21 -8.86
C SER A 67 -7.46 -21.72 -8.62
N GLU A 68 -7.70 -22.52 -9.67
CA GLU A 68 -7.65 -23.99 -9.62
C GLU A 68 -6.24 -24.54 -9.33
N GLN A 69 -5.19 -23.76 -9.60
CA GLN A 69 -3.79 -24.13 -9.33
C GLN A 69 -3.36 -23.75 -7.90
N LEU A 70 -4.21 -23.06 -7.15
CA LEU A 70 -3.93 -22.59 -5.80
C LEU A 70 -4.40 -23.60 -4.76
N THR A 71 -3.61 -23.74 -3.70
CA THR A 71 -4.02 -24.45 -2.49
C THR A 71 -5.12 -23.69 -1.74
N SER A 72 -5.81 -24.35 -0.80
CA SER A 72 -6.83 -23.68 0.03
C SER A 72 -6.28 -22.46 0.77
N MET A 73 -5.09 -22.58 1.36
CA MET A 73 -4.43 -21.47 2.06
C MET A 73 -4.10 -20.32 1.11
N GLU A 74 -3.60 -20.61 -0.09
CA GLU A 74 -3.27 -19.57 -1.08
C GLU A 74 -4.53 -18.87 -1.61
N LYS A 75 -5.68 -19.55 -1.66
CA LYS A 75 -6.97 -18.94 -1.99
C LYS A 75 -7.43 -17.97 -0.90
N GLU A 76 -7.27 -18.34 0.37
CA GLU A 76 -7.57 -17.47 1.50
C GLU A 76 -6.65 -16.23 1.53
N GLU A 77 -5.35 -16.42 1.28
CA GLU A 77 -4.41 -15.30 1.14
C GLU A 77 -4.75 -14.39 -0.05
N LEU A 78 -5.12 -14.98 -1.20
CA LEU A 78 -5.55 -14.22 -2.37
C LEU A 78 -6.79 -13.39 -2.07
N GLU A 79 -7.79 -13.96 -1.41
CA GLU A 79 -8.99 -13.23 -0.99
C GLU A 79 -8.65 -12.08 -0.03
N PHE A 80 -7.77 -12.34 0.97
CA PHE A 80 -7.31 -11.33 1.90
C PHE A 80 -6.65 -10.14 1.18
N TYR A 81 -5.73 -10.41 0.25
CA TYR A 81 -5.07 -9.35 -0.51
C TYR A 81 -6.02 -8.69 -1.52
N SER A 82 -6.92 -9.44 -2.13
CA SER A 82 -7.93 -8.87 -3.04
C SER A 82 -8.79 -7.81 -2.36
N ARG A 83 -9.12 -8.02 -1.09
CA ARG A 83 -9.81 -7.01 -0.27
C ARG A 83 -8.94 -5.78 0.02
N ASP A 84 -7.64 -5.98 0.31
CA ASP A 84 -6.72 -4.86 0.57
C ASP A 84 -6.46 -3.99 -0.67
N PHE A 85 -6.50 -4.60 -1.86
CA PHE A 85 -6.29 -3.94 -3.15
C PHE A 85 -7.60 -3.67 -3.93
N LYS A 86 -8.76 -3.73 -3.24
CA LYS A 86 -10.07 -3.56 -3.89
C LYS A 86 -10.17 -2.25 -4.69
N PHE A 87 -9.57 -1.16 -4.21
CA PHE A 87 -9.61 0.10 -4.91
C PHE A 87 -8.90 0.02 -6.28
N GLU A 88 -7.72 -0.57 -6.31
CA GLU A 88 -6.94 -0.76 -7.51
C GLU A 88 -7.65 -1.72 -8.49
N PHE A 89 -8.33 -2.75 -7.99
CA PHE A 89 -9.18 -3.63 -8.80
C PHE A 89 -10.32 -2.87 -9.48
N ASP A 90 -10.99 -2.00 -8.74
CA ASP A 90 -12.09 -1.21 -9.29
C ASP A 90 -11.59 -0.23 -10.37
N ILE A 91 -10.40 0.36 -10.19
CA ILE A 91 -9.77 1.20 -11.22
C ILE A 91 -9.44 0.39 -12.48
N ILE A 92 -8.83 -0.79 -12.33
CA ILE A 92 -8.44 -1.64 -13.45
C ILE A 92 -9.67 -2.08 -14.25
N ASN A 93 -10.74 -2.46 -13.55
CA ASN A 93 -11.98 -2.95 -14.15
C ASN A 93 -12.96 -1.82 -14.53
N ASN A 94 -12.58 -0.55 -14.37
CA ASN A 94 -13.42 0.62 -14.61
C ASN A 94 -14.76 0.58 -13.85
N ILE A 95 -14.78 0.01 -12.66
CA ILE A 95 -15.96 -0.05 -11.80
C ILE A 95 -16.20 1.33 -11.18
N LYS A 96 -17.39 1.88 -11.44
CA LYS A 96 -17.85 3.12 -10.82
C LYS A 96 -18.69 2.82 -9.59
N ILE A 97 -18.59 3.69 -8.60
CA ILE A 97 -19.45 3.64 -7.40
C ILE A 97 -20.57 4.65 -7.54
N ASP A 98 -21.77 4.27 -7.12
CA ASP A 98 -22.98 5.11 -7.26
C ASP A 98 -22.97 6.29 -6.28
N SER A 99 -22.31 6.15 -5.13
CA SER A 99 -22.26 7.18 -4.09
C SER A 99 -20.88 7.22 -3.43
N SER A 100 -20.56 8.35 -2.82
CA SER A 100 -19.35 8.49 -2.00
C SER A 100 -19.40 7.53 -0.80
N GLN A 101 -18.29 6.87 -0.53
CA GLN A 101 -18.10 5.99 0.60
C GLN A 101 -17.21 6.67 1.65
N ILE A 102 -17.65 6.66 2.89
CA ILE A 102 -16.92 7.26 4.02
C ILE A 102 -16.83 6.22 5.13
N THR A 103 -15.65 6.05 5.69
CA THR A 103 -15.42 5.23 6.89
C THR A 103 -14.65 6.05 7.91
N ILE A 104 -15.10 6.03 9.17
CA ILE A 104 -14.43 6.69 10.30
C ILE A 104 -14.26 5.64 11.40
N ALA A 105 -13.01 5.35 11.77
CA ALA A 105 -12.64 4.36 12.78
C ALA A 105 -13.38 3.02 12.62
N GLY A 106 -13.34 2.46 11.40
CA GLY A 106 -14.09 1.25 11.05
C GLY A 106 -13.54 0.54 9.82
N TYR A 107 -14.33 -0.37 9.28
CA TYR A 107 -13.94 -1.16 8.10
C TYR A 107 -14.38 -0.45 6.81
N ASP A 108 -13.46 -0.30 5.88
CA ASP A 108 -13.74 0.24 4.55
C ASP A 108 -14.42 -0.79 3.62
N ALA A 109 -14.73 -0.41 2.40
CA ALA A 109 -15.35 -1.28 1.39
C ALA A 109 -14.49 -2.51 1.00
N GLY A 110 -13.23 -2.54 1.37
CA GLY A 110 -12.30 -3.67 1.23
C GLY A 110 -12.18 -4.51 2.51
N ASP A 111 -13.05 -4.29 3.50
CA ASP A 111 -13.01 -4.95 4.80
C ASP A 111 -11.67 -4.74 5.53
N ARG A 112 -11.10 -3.54 5.42
CA ARG A 112 -9.86 -3.14 6.08
C ARG A 112 -10.13 -2.08 7.13
N LEU A 113 -9.59 -2.29 8.32
CA LEU A 113 -9.66 -1.30 9.41
C LEU A 113 -8.93 -0.02 9.02
N ARG A 114 -9.65 1.10 9.05
CA ARG A 114 -9.12 2.43 8.77
C ARG A 114 -9.46 3.40 9.90
N LEU A 115 -8.57 4.34 10.16
CA LEU A 115 -8.91 5.51 10.96
C LEU A 115 -9.84 6.43 10.19
N PHE A 116 -9.57 6.59 8.89
CA PHE A 116 -10.41 7.31 7.98
C PHE A 116 -10.26 6.74 6.57
N SER A 117 -11.36 6.62 5.85
CA SER A 117 -11.38 6.34 4.43
C SER A 117 -12.46 7.18 3.76
N TYR A 118 -12.10 7.80 2.64
CA TYR A 118 -13.04 8.48 1.76
C TYR A 118 -12.81 8.01 0.33
N ARG A 119 -13.90 7.78 -0.39
CA ARG A 119 -13.83 7.39 -1.78
C ARG A 119 -15.03 7.87 -2.56
N ASN A 120 -14.77 8.45 -3.73
CA ASN A 120 -15.72 8.64 -4.81
C ASN A 120 -15.05 8.30 -6.15
N ASN A 121 -15.72 8.55 -7.28
CA ASN A 121 -15.19 8.22 -8.60
C ASN A 121 -13.98 9.07 -9.04
N PHE A 122 -13.70 10.18 -8.35
CA PHE A 122 -12.64 11.11 -8.69
C PHE A 122 -11.51 11.14 -7.66
N PHE A 123 -11.84 10.93 -6.39
CA PHE A 123 -10.90 11.09 -5.29
C PHE A 123 -11.00 9.94 -4.29
N SER A 124 -9.86 9.49 -3.79
CA SER A 124 -9.80 8.56 -2.67
C SER A 124 -8.71 8.95 -1.68
N LEU A 125 -8.97 8.68 -0.41
CA LEU A 125 -8.03 8.86 0.69
C LEU A 125 -8.22 7.72 1.69
N ASN A 126 -7.12 7.06 2.05
CA ASN A 126 -7.09 6.05 3.10
C ASN A 126 -6.08 6.49 4.16
N LEU A 127 -6.47 6.43 5.42
CA LEU A 127 -5.62 6.71 6.57
C LEU A 127 -5.66 5.52 7.51
N SER A 128 -4.51 4.92 7.76
CA SER A 128 -4.35 3.73 8.61
C SER A 128 -3.35 3.99 9.73
N PRO A 129 -3.60 3.46 10.94
CA PRO A 129 -2.60 3.49 12.00
C PRO A 129 -1.47 2.50 11.69
N ILE A 130 -0.28 2.83 12.12
CA ILE A 130 0.86 1.92 12.17
C ILE A 130 1.17 1.69 13.65
N LEU A 131 1.15 0.44 14.07
CA LEU A 131 1.54 0.05 15.42
C LEU A 131 2.39 -1.21 15.33
N GLY A 132 3.48 -1.26 16.06
CA GLY A 132 4.30 -2.44 16.11
C GLY A 132 5.17 -2.49 17.34
N TYR A 133 5.48 -3.73 17.74
CA TYR A 133 6.33 -4.01 18.89
C TYR A 133 7.18 -5.25 18.62
N LYS A 134 8.45 -5.16 18.91
CA LYS A 134 9.37 -6.29 18.94
C LYS A 134 10.04 -6.36 20.29
N ALA A 135 10.20 -7.57 20.82
CA ALA A 135 11.01 -7.84 22.01
C ALA A 135 11.96 -8.98 21.70
N GLY A 136 13.15 -8.90 22.24
CA GLY A 136 14.18 -9.93 22.15
C GLY A 136 15.12 -9.85 23.34
N SER A 137 16.07 -10.78 23.41
CA SER A 137 17.19 -10.72 24.37
C SER A 137 18.49 -11.00 23.64
N LEU A 138 19.53 -10.30 24.03
CA LEU A 138 20.91 -10.52 23.60
C LEU A 138 21.80 -10.43 24.83
N ASP A 139 22.60 -11.45 25.11
CA ASP A 139 23.49 -11.53 26.26
C ASP A 139 22.79 -11.23 27.61
N ASP A 140 21.63 -11.87 27.82
CA ASP A 140 20.73 -11.71 28.98
C ASP A 140 20.09 -10.32 29.14
N GLU A 141 20.32 -9.42 28.23
CA GLU A 141 19.69 -8.11 28.23
C GLU A 141 18.45 -8.05 27.31
N LYS A 142 17.42 -7.36 27.80
CA LYS A 142 16.18 -7.17 27.06
C LYS A 142 16.35 -6.04 26.04
N LEU A 143 16.00 -6.36 24.79
CA LEU A 143 15.90 -5.42 23.70
C LEU A 143 14.42 -5.24 23.35
N THR A 144 13.98 -4.00 23.27
CA THR A 144 12.62 -3.70 22.80
C THR A 144 12.65 -2.62 21.73
N HIS A 145 11.80 -2.80 20.73
CA HIS A 145 11.56 -1.80 19.70
C HIS A 145 10.05 -1.63 19.57
N PHE A 146 9.59 -0.42 19.83
CA PHE A 146 8.22 0.02 19.64
C PHE A 146 8.17 1.07 18.54
N TRP A 147 7.18 0.96 17.65
CA TRP A 147 6.91 2.01 16.66
C TRP A 147 5.43 2.27 16.55
N ASN A 148 5.11 3.54 16.33
CA ASN A 148 3.76 4.00 16.04
C ASN A 148 3.80 5.01 14.89
N GLY A 149 2.67 5.23 14.24
CA GLY A 149 2.63 6.17 13.14
C GLY A 149 1.33 6.13 12.36
N LEU A 150 1.38 6.74 11.19
CA LEU A 150 0.26 6.84 10.27
C LEU A 150 0.73 6.55 8.85
N TYR A 151 -0.03 5.75 8.15
CA TYR A 151 0.12 5.54 6.72
C TYR A 151 -1.10 6.06 5.99
N THR A 152 -0.87 6.93 5.04
CA THR A 152 -1.94 7.45 4.17
C THR A 152 -1.57 7.23 2.72
N TYR A 153 -2.58 6.90 1.91
CA TYR A 153 -2.46 6.84 0.46
C TYR A 153 -3.80 7.09 -0.18
N GLY A 154 -3.76 7.48 -1.44
CA GLY A 154 -4.96 7.70 -2.21
C GLY A 154 -4.68 8.09 -3.64
N TYR A 155 -5.74 8.45 -4.34
CA TYR A 155 -5.69 8.77 -5.76
C TYR A 155 -6.57 9.99 -6.05
N ILE A 156 -6.11 10.79 -7.02
CA ILE A 156 -6.90 11.83 -7.68
C ILE A 156 -7.12 11.34 -9.10
N ASP A 157 -8.37 10.97 -9.40
CA ASP A 157 -8.69 10.22 -10.62
C ASP A 157 -7.78 8.97 -10.75
N LYS A 158 -7.58 8.49 -11.94
CA LYS A 158 -6.68 7.35 -12.26
C LYS A 158 -5.24 7.77 -12.54
N TYR A 159 -4.95 9.09 -12.50
CA TYR A 159 -3.69 9.66 -12.97
C TYR A 159 -2.71 9.99 -11.87
N ILE A 160 -3.16 10.43 -10.72
CA ILE A 160 -2.29 10.87 -9.64
C ILE A 160 -2.51 10.00 -8.42
N GLY A 161 -1.48 9.27 -8.00
CA GLY A 161 -1.44 8.57 -6.73
C GLY A 161 -0.54 9.31 -5.74
N TYR A 162 -0.89 9.30 -4.48
CA TYR A 162 -0.09 9.87 -3.40
C TYR A 162 -0.03 8.92 -2.23
N SER A 163 1.09 8.93 -1.52
CA SER A 163 1.27 8.18 -0.28
C SER A 163 2.20 8.91 0.67
N PHE A 164 1.96 8.73 1.96
CA PHE A 164 2.79 9.25 3.02
C PHE A 164 2.84 8.23 4.16
N ASP A 165 4.05 7.94 4.65
CA ASP A 165 4.31 7.02 5.76
C ASP A 165 5.10 7.80 6.82
N PHE A 166 4.51 7.97 7.99
CA PHE A 166 5.16 8.57 9.14
C PHE A 166 5.27 7.55 10.25
N ARG A 167 6.47 7.38 10.80
CA ARG A 167 6.73 6.48 11.93
C ARG A 167 7.61 7.15 12.96
N ASP A 168 7.16 7.06 14.18
CA ASP A 168 7.98 7.31 15.35
C ASP A 168 8.48 5.97 15.93
N ASN A 169 9.77 5.89 16.21
CA ASN A 169 10.43 4.66 16.65
C ASN A 169 11.11 4.90 17.99
N THR A 170 10.87 4.01 18.93
CA THR A 170 11.53 3.99 20.24
C THR A 170 12.21 2.65 20.45
N GLU A 171 13.52 2.66 20.61
CA GLU A 171 14.32 1.47 20.90
C GLU A 171 14.91 1.57 22.30
N THR A 172 14.92 0.44 23.03
CA THR A 172 15.53 0.32 24.35
C THR A 172 16.39 -0.93 24.42
N GLY A 173 17.58 -0.81 25.03
CA GLY A 173 18.56 -1.90 25.19
C GLY A 173 19.99 -1.40 25.11
N ASN A 174 20.95 -2.24 25.44
CA ASN A 174 22.38 -1.85 25.54
C ASN A 174 23.09 -1.78 24.17
N THR A 175 22.51 -2.37 23.13
CA THR A 175 23.08 -2.34 21.77
C THR A 175 22.74 -1.06 21.01
N ILE A 176 22.00 -0.14 21.64
CA ILE A 176 21.57 1.11 21.01
C ILE A 176 22.69 2.12 21.09
N ASP A 177 23.08 2.65 19.93
CA ASP A 177 24.00 3.78 19.84
C ASP A 177 23.29 5.05 20.36
N LYS A 178 23.63 5.47 21.56
CA LYS A 178 23.06 6.66 22.23
C LYS A 178 23.56 7.99 21.64
N THR A 179 24.38 7.92 20.59
CA THR A 179 24.99 9.11 19.95
C THR A 179 24.33 9.49 18.62
N LYS A 180 23.25 8.83 18.25
CA LYS A 180 22.45 9.16 17.05
C LYS A 180 21.20 9.93 17.41
#